data_dde3f56a80aff383abe8f1b3ae297c29
#
_entry.id   dde3f56a80aff383abe8f1b3ae297c29
#
_cell.length_a   1.000
_cell.length_b   1.000
_cell.length_c   1.000
_cell.angle_alpha   90.00
_cell.angle_beta   90.00
_cell.angle_gamma   90.00
#
_symmetry.space_group_name_H-M   'P 1'
#
loop_
_entity.id
_entity.type
_entity.pdbx_description
1 polymer ?
#
loop_
_entity_poly.entity_id
_entity_poly.type
_entity_poly.pdbx_seq_one_letter_code
_entity_poly.pdbx_strand_id
1 'polypeptide(L)'
;INAAKDILADDGSAAPQVHVLTDLRAADWNSRPEVMAALESLNTIKARVDLIKVVNDAHSNVAIQQLRADTLAVAQGVPWRMTLTVRNHAAGKVTGLRGTVFLDGASLPGRILIPDIESGATLQVSHDVTFDSEGRHQVEVRLEDDALREDNRRFLAVDVTEHRMILI
;
A
#
# COMPACT_ATOMS: atom_id res chain seq x y z
N ILE A 1 -8.27 -10.93 21.54
CA ILE A 1 -9.37 -10.92 22.55
C ILE A 1 -9.45 -12.30 23.23
N ASN A 2 -9.48 -13.43 22.48
CA ASN A 2 -9.57 -14.77 23.09
C ASN A 2 -8.42 -15.08 24.06
N ALA A 3 -7.17 -14.77 23.68
CA ALA A 3 -6.01 -14.93 24.55
C ALA A 3 -6.12 -14.14 25.86
N ALA A 4 -6.75 -12.96 25.85
CA ALA A 4 -6.98 -12.19 27.07
C ALA A 4 -7.94 -12.89 28.03
N LYS A 5 -8.98 -13.58 27.49
CA LYS A 5 -9.90 -14.37 28.30
C LYS A 5 -9.18 -15.52 29.02
N ASP A 6 -8.32 -16.24 28.29
CA ASP A 6 -7.59 -17.39 28.85
C ASP A 6 -6.64 -16.94 29.96
N ILE A 7 -5.93 -15.84 29.77
CA ILE A 7 -5.05 -15.26 30.80
C ILE A 7 -5.83 -14.82 32.03
N LEU A 8 -6.98 -14.15 31.85
CA LEU A 8 -7.80 -13.65 32.97
C LEU A 8 -8.54 -14.75 33.71
N ALA A 9 -8.84 -15.86 33.04
CA ALA A 9 -9.49 -17.03 33.71
C ALA A 9 -8.57 -17.68 34.74
N ASP A 10 -7.24 -17.66 34.50
CA ASP A 10 -6.24 -18.25 35.41
C ASP A 10 -5.84 -17.31 36.54
N ASP A 11 -6.03 -15.98 36.39
CA ASP A 11 -5.51 -14.97 37.34
C ASP A 11 -6.39 -14.81 38.60
N GLY A 12 -7.62 -15.33 38.60
CA GLY A 12 -8.53 -15.25 39.76
C GLY A 12 -8.87 -13.83 40.22
N SER A 13 -8.61 -12.81 39.40
CA SER A 13 -8.89 -11.42 39.75
C SER A 13 -10.38 -11.13 39.93
N ALA A 14 -10.73 -10.43 41.01
CA ALA A 14 -12.12 -10.09 41.32
C ALA A 14 -12.73 -9.05 40.35
N ALA A 15 -11.91 -8.31 39.60
CA ALA A 15 -12.38 -7.29 38.67
C ALA A 15 -11.41 -7.19 37.44
N PRO A 16 -11.44 -8.17 36.53
CA PRO A 16 -10.57 -8.18 35.38
C PRO A 16 -10.88 -7.02 34.45
N GLN A 17 -9.83 -6.37 33.90
CA GLN A 17 -9.93 -5.27 32.97
C GLN A 17 -9.10 -5.53 31.71
N VAL A 18 -9.70 -5.29 30.54
CA VAL A 18 -9.07 -5.45 29.24
C VAL A 18 -9.10 -4.13 28.48
N HIS A 19 -7.94 -3.63 28.08
CA HIS A 19 -7.82 -2.48 27.20
C HIS A 19 -7.53 -2.96 25.78
N VAL A 20 -8.43 -2.67 24.86
CA VAL A 20 -8.25 -2.96 23.43
C VAL A 20 -7.88 -1.67 22.71
N LEU A 21 -6.63 -1.57 22.28
CA LEU A 21 -6.14 -0.46 21.46
C LEU A 21 -6.40 -0.79 20.00
N THR A 22 -7.12 0.09 19.31
CA THR A 22 -7.55 -0.17 17.93
C THR A 22 -7.74 1.12 17.16
N ASP A 23 -7.56 1.09 15.84
CA ASP A 23 -7.91 2.18 14.94
C ASP A 23 -9.41 2.18 14.56
N LEU A 24 -10.17 1.20 15.02
CA LEU A 24 -11.60 1.02 14.76
C LEU A 24 -11.96 0.99 13.27
N ARG A 25 -11.10 0.38 12.44
CA ARG A 25 -11.43 0.22 11.02
C ARG A 25 -12.71 -0.59 10.82
N ALA A 26 -13.60 -0.06 10.01
CA ALA A 26 -14.87 -0.73 9.72
C ALA A 26 -14.69 -2.16 9.16
N ALA A 27 -13.62 -2.39 8.38
CA ALA A 27 -13.28 -3.70 7.83
C ALA A 27 -12.97 -4.75 8.91
N ASP A 28 -12.47 -4.33 10.07
CA ASP A 28 -12.08 -5.22 11.17
C ASP A 28 -13.20 -5.41 12.19
N TRP A 29 -14.13 -4.45 12.27
CA TRP A 29 -15.19 -4.42 13.29
C TRP A 29 -16.58 -4.69 12.75
N ASN A 30 -16.89 -4.27 11.52
CA ASN A 30 -18.22 -4.44 10.95
C ASN A 30 -18.46 -5.89 10.51
N SER A 31 -19.60 -6.43 10.93
CA SER A 31 -20.10 -7.75 10.49
C SER A 31 -19.15 -8.92 10.75
N ARG A 32 -18.36 -8.85 11.83
CA ARG A 32 -17.49 -9.94 12.25
C ARG A 32 -18.06 -10.62 13.49
N PRO A 33 -18.83 -11.71 13.33
CA PRO A 33 -19.43 -12.44 14.46
C PRO A 33 -18.38 -12.95 15.46
N GLU A 34 -17.15 -13.22 14.99
CA GLU A 34 -16.05 -13.67 15.85
C GLU A 34 -15.62 -12.60 16.86
N VAL A 35 -15.62 -11.32 16.45
CA VAL A 35 -15.28 -10.20 17.35
C VAL A 35 -16.36 -10.03 18.40
N MET A 36 -17.63 -10.10 18.00
CA MET A 36 -18.77 -10.01 18.92
C MET A 36 -18.77 -11.17 19.91
N ALA A 37 -18.58 -12.40 19.45
CA ALA A 37 -18.49 -13.57 20.30
C ALA A 37 -17.32 -13.49 21.29
N ALA A 38 -16.18 -12.94 20.85
CA ALA A 38 -15.02 -12.75 21.71
C ALA A 38 -15.28 -11.69 22.81
N LEU A 39 -15.95 -10.58 22.46
CA LEU A 39 -16.36 -9.57 23.46
C LEU A 39 -17.40 -10.14 24.44
N GLU A 40 -18.38 -10.88 23.97
CA GLU A 40 -19.37 -11.57 24.81
C GLU A 40 -18.69 -12.56 25.78
N SER A 41 -17.66 -13.26 25.31
CA SER A 41 -16.90 -14.19 26.14
C SER A 41 -16.19 -13.52 27.33
N LEU A 42 -15.71 -12.27 27.15
CA LEU A 42 -15.16 -11.47 28.23
C LEU A 42 -16.22 -10.99 29.21
N ASN A 43 -17.42 -10.72 28.73
CA ASN A 43 -18.54 -10.35 29.58
C ASN A 43 -18.95 -11.50 30.51
N THR A 44 -18.82 -12.79 30.12
CA THR A 44 -19.13 -13.95 30.96
C THR A 44 -18.27 -14.03 32.22
N ILE A 45 -17.02 -13.52 32.15
CA ILE A 45 -16.10 -13.44 33.30
C ILE A 45 -16.17 -12.06 33.99
N LYS A 46 -17.18 -11.25 33.65
CA LYS A 46 -17.39 -9.90 34.18
C LYS A 46 -16.19 -8.98 33.99
N ALA A 47 -15.40 -9.18 32.91
CA ALA A 47 -14.29 -8.32 32.57
C ALA A 47 -14.82 -6.98 32.08
N ARG A 48 -14.25 -5.89 32.59
CA ARG A 48 -14.45 -4.56 32.00
C ARG A 48 -13.62 -4.45 30.73
N VAL A 49 -14.25 -4.09 29.61
CA VAL A 49 -13.56 -3.90 28.32
C VAL A 49 -13.62 -2.43 27.94
N ASP A 50 -12.45 -1.80 27.84
CA ASP A 50 -12.30 -0.42 27.38
C ASP A 50 -11.73 -0.45 25.94
N LEU A 51 -12.50 0.06 24.96
CA LEU A 51 -12.03 0.24 23.58
C LEU A 51 -11.37 1.62 23.47
N ILE A 52 -10.07 1.63 23.23
CA ILE A 52 -9.28 2.84 23.12
C ILE A 52 -8.96 3.06 21.64
N LYS A 53 -9.60 4.08 21.04
CA LYS A 53 -9.27 4.49 19.69
C LYS A 53 -7.93 5.21 19.68
N VAL A 54 -6.93 4.65 19.00
CA VAL A 54 -5.55 5.19 18.95
C VAL A 54 -5.30 6.11 17.75
N VAL A 55 -6.26 6.22 16.82
CA VAL A 55 -6.18 7.09 15.65
C VAL A 55 -7.40 8.01 15.66
N ASN A 56 -7.18 9.30 15.77
CA ASN A 56 -8.27 10.28 15.82
C ASN A 56 -8.75 10.72 14.44
N ASP A 57 -7.86 10.71 13.44
CA ASP A 57 -8.14 11.17 12.10
C ASP A 57 -7.95 10.07 11.06
N ALA A 58 -8.79 10.08 10.02
CA ALA A 58 -8.59 9.26 8.83
C ALA A 58 -7.44 9.88 8.02
N HIS A 59 -6.29 9.24 8.04
CA HIS A 59 -5.17 9.68 7.21
C HIS A 59 -5.43 9.31 5.75
N SER A 60 -5.10 10.24 4.86
CA SER A 60 -5.07 9.99 3.42
C SER A 60 -4.00 8.95 3.12
N ASN A 61 -4.35 7.92 2.37
CA ASN A 61 -3.40 6.93 1.89
C ASN A 61 -3.71 6.57 0.42
N VAL A 62 -2.69 6.63 -0.42
CA VAL A 62 -2.75 6.23 -1.83
C VAL A 62 -1.61 5.25 -2.10
N ALA A 63 -1.96 4.03 -2.43
CA ALA A 63 -1.00 2.95 -2.59
C ALA A 63 -0.69 2.64 -4.05
N ILE A 64 0.57 2.38 -4.35
CA ILE A 64 0.94 1.67 -5.59
C ILE A 64 0.69 0.19 -5.36
N GLN A 65 -0.40 -0.33 -5.91
CA GLN A 65 -0.70 -1.76 -5.81
C GLN A 65 0.25 -2.59 -6.66
N GLN A 66 0.53 -2.12 -7.87
CA GLN A 66 1.35 -2.85 -8.83
C GLN A 66 2.14 -1.91 -9.73
N LEU A 67 3.37 -2.28 -10.03
CA LEU A 67 4.16 -1.77 -11.14
C LEU A 67 4.51 -2.95 -12.04
N ARG A 68 4.18 -2.88 -13.32
CA ARG A 68 4.42 -3.95 -14.30
C ARG A 68 4.84 -3.37 -15.65
N ALA A 69 5.42 -4.22 -16.48
CA ALA A 69 5.65 -3.96 -17.88
C ALA A 69 5.35 -5.22 -18.70
N ASP A 70 5.11 -5.05 -19.98
CA ASP A 70 4.81 -6.16 -20.89
C ASP A 70 6.06 -7.04 -21.12
N THR A 71 7.24 -6.44 -21.04
CA THR A 71 8.53 -7.14 -21.09
C THR A 71 9.49 -6.54 -20.07
N LEU A 72 10.35 -7.40 -19.52
CA LEU A 72 11.45 -6.99 -18.64
C LEU A 72 12.80 -7.01 -19.37
N ALA A 73 12.78 -7.16 -20.69
CA ALA A 73 13.93 -7.05 -21.57
C ALA A 73 13.64 -6.03 -22.68
N VAL A 74 14.54 -5.09 -22.89
CA VAL A 74 14.39 -4.01 -23.88
C VAL A 74 15.75 -3.67 -24.52
N ALA A 75 15.72 -3.12 -25.74
CA ALA A 75 16.93 -2.61 -26.35
C ALA A 75 17.23 -1.17 -25.88
N GLN A 76 18.52 -0.84 -25.74
CA GLN A 76 19.00 0.50 -25.43
C GLN A 76 18.42 1.53 -26.41
N GLY A 77 18.01 2.69 -25.90
CA GLY A 77 17.44 3.78 -26.68
C GLY A 77 15.98 3.55 -27.14
N VAL A 78 15.38 2.40 -26.85
CA VAL A 78 13.99 2.10 -27.21
C VAL A 78 13.07 2.45 -26.04
N PRO A 79 11.97 3.22 -26.28
CA PRO A 79 10.99 3.48 -25.25
C PRO A 79 10.39 2.18 -24.68
N TRP A 80 10.46 2.03 -23.37
CA TRP A 80 9.94 0.90 -22.64
C TRP A 80 8.74 1.33 -21.81
N ARG A 81 7.61 0.68 -22.04
CA ARG A 81 6.35 1.04 -21.39
C ARG A 81 6.13 0.24 -20.12
N MET A 82 5.92 0.96 -19.02
CA MET A 82 5.45 0.41 -17.76
C MET A 82 4.04 0.87 -17.44
N THR A 83 3.32 0.09 -16.65
CA THR A 83 1.97 0.39 -16.16
C THR A 83 1.98 0.38 -14.65
N LEU A 84 1.54 1.49 -14.07
CA LEU A 84 1.37 1.72 -12.65
C LEU A 84 -0.11 1.53 -12.29
N THR A 85 -0.41 0.69 -11.32
CA THR A 85 -1.74 0.55 -10.74
C THR A 85 -1.77 1.22 -9.39
N VAL A 86 -2.58 2.26 -9.25
CA VAL A 86 -2.69 3.09 -8.04
C VAL A 86 -4.09 2.97 -7.47
N ARG A 87 -4.20 2.82 -6.16
CA ARG A 87 -5.48 2.78 -5.44
C ARG A 87 -5.56 3.88 -4.40
N ASN A 88 -6.68 4.56 -4.37
CA ASN A 88 -7.02 5.52 -3.33
C ASN A 88 -7.70 4.81 -2.15
N HIS A 89 -7.05 4.80 -0.99
CA HIS A 89 -7.61 4.27 0.27
C HIS A 89 -8.17 5.38 1.17
N ALA A 90 -8.05 6.64 0.76
CA ALA A 90 -8.62 7.76 1.50
C ALA A 90 -10.16 7.77 1.43
N ALA A 91 -10.79 8.41 2.40
CA ALA A 91 -12.25 8.59 2.45
C ALA A 91 -12.78 9.55 1.38
N GLY A 92 -11.90 10.38 0.78
CA GLY A 92 -12.25 11.36 -0.24
C GLY A 92 -11.52 11.13 -1.57
N LYS A 93 -11.91 11.91 -2.56
CA LYS A 93 -11.24 11.99 -3.86
C LYS A 93 -9.83 12.56 -3.70
N VAL A 94 -8.85 11.96 -4.38
CA VAL A 94 -7.46 12.46 -4.46
C VAL A 94 -7.24 13.09 -5.81
N THR A 95 -6.69 14.31 -5.81
CA THR A 95 -6.43 15.12 -7.01
C THR A 95 -4.98 15.59 -7.03
N GLY A 96 -4.44 15.84 -8.23
CA GLY A 96 -3.12 16.41 -8.41
C GLY A 96 -1.96 15.49 -8.02
N LEU A 97 -2.21 14.20 -7.83
CA LEU A 97 -1.19 13.21 -7.47
C LEU A 97 -0.14 13.08 -8.57
N ARG A 98 1.12 12.96 -8.15
CA ARG A 98 2.26 12.84 -9.06
C ARG A 98 3.16 11.68 -8.64
N GLY A 99 3.71 10.99 -9.64
CA GLY A 99 4.75 10.00 -9.46
C GLY A 99 6.09 10.48 -9.99
N THR A 100 7.17 10.12 -9.31
CA THR A 100 8.55 10.33 -9.76
C THR A 100 9.14 8.97 -10.14
N VAL A 101 9.81 8.92 -11.27
CA VAL A 101 10.56 7.73 -11.72
C VAL A 101 12.02 7.89 -11.33
N PHE A 102 12.59 6.85 -10.77
CA PHE A 102 14.03 6.75 -10.50
C PHE A 102 14.59 5.59 -11.33
N LEU A 103 15.74 5.83 -11.94
CA LEU A 103 16.54 4.83 -12.64
C LEU A 103 17.87 4.69 -11.89
N ASP A 104 18.13 3.47 -11.38
CA ASP A 104 19.33 3.16 -10.57
C ASP A 104 19.57 4.15 -9.41
N GLY A 105 18.48 4.60 -8.80
CA GLY A 105 18.48 5.55 -7.69
C GLY A 105 18.54 7.03 -8.10
N ALA A 106 18.76 7.36 -9.37
CA ALA A 106 18.73 8.72 -9.87
C ALA A 106 17.32 9.08 -10.41
N SER A 107 16.79 10.25 -10.01
CA SER A 107 15.49 10.68 -10.51
C SER A 107 15.55 11.06 -11.99
N LEU A 108 14.64 10.52 -12.78
CA LEU A 108 14.46 10.94 -14.16
C LEU A 108 13.73 12.29 -14.23
N PRO A 109 14.00 13.09 -15.29
CA PRO A 109 13.26 14.33 -15.53
C PRO A 109 11.79 14.02 -15.85
N GLY A 110 10.90 14.94 -15.47
CA GLY A 110 9.47 14.77 -15.64
C GLY A 110 8.81 14.04 -14.48
N ARG A 111 7.48 13.99 -14.51
CA ARG A 111 6.66 13.31 -13.51
C ARG A 111 5.51 12.58 -14.18
N ILE A 112 5.11 11.46 -13.61
CA ILE A 112 3.89 10.77 -13.98
C ILE A 112 2.71 11.58 -13.41
N LEU A 113 1.88 12.13 -14.29
CA LEU A 113 0.64 12.78 -13.89
C LEU A 113 -0.43 11.69 -13.69
N ILE A 114 -0.95 11.62 -12.50
CA ILE A 114 -1.98 10.64 -12.15
C ILE A 114 -3.31 11.37 -12.14
N PRO A 115 -4.29 10.95 -12.96
CA PRO A 115 -5.63 11.52 -12.92
C PRO A 115 -6.27 11.40 -11.55
N ASP A 116 -7.31 12.18 -11.32
CA ASP A 116 -8.10 12.14 -10.10
C ASP A 116 -8.63 10.74 -9.82
N ILE A 117 -8.53 10.30 -8.56
CA ILE A 117 -8.96 8.98 -8.12
C ILE A 117 -10.03 9.12 -7.05
N GLU A 118 -11.23 8.64 -7.32
CA GLU A 118 -12.32 8.62 -6.35
C GLU A 118 -11.98 7.70 -5.16
N SER A 119 -12.65 7.93 -4.02
CA SER A 119 -12.48 7.11 -2.82
C SER A 119 -12.70 5.62 -3.11
N GLY A 120 -11.74 4.79 -2.71
CA GLY A 120 -11.76 3.34 -2.91
C GLY A 120 -11.49 2.88 -4.34
N ALA A 121 -11.38 3.81 -5.31
CA ALA A 121 -11.14 3.48 -6.72
C ALA A 121 -9.68 3.10 -6.98
N THR A 122 -9.50 2.36 -8.08
CA THR A 122 -8.19 1.95 -8.61
C THR A 122 -8.06 2.49 -10.04
N LEU A 123 -6.88 3.01 -10.36
CA LEU A 123 -6.56 3.58 -11.67
C LEU A 123 -5.27 2.99 -12.21
N GLN A 124 -5.18 2.80 -13.52
CA GLN A 124 -3.96 2.42 -14.22
C GLN A 124 -3.43 3.60 -15.03
N VAL A 125 -2.12 3.84 -14.93
CA VAL A 125 -1.42 4.87 -15.69
C VAL A 125 -0.20 4.25 -16.34
N SER A 126 -0.02 4.48 -17.65
CA SER A 126 1.17 4.05 -18.37
C SER A 126 2.19 5.18 -18.47
N HIS A 127 3.47 4.82 -18.44
CA HIS A 127 4.58 5.74 -18.59
C HIS A 127 5.72 5.07 -19.35
N ASP A 128 6.38 5.82 -20.22
CA ASP A 128 7.49 5.32 -21.04
C ASP A 128 8.82 5.79 -20.44
N VAL A 129 9.79 4.87 -20.36
CA VAL A 129 11.17 5.12 -19.91
C VAL A 129 12.11 4.69 -21.02
N THR A 130 13.19 5.42 -21.22
CA THR A 130 14.27 5.07 -22.16
C THR A 130 15.57 4.86 -21.37
N PHE A 131 16.30 3.81 -21.72
CA PHE A 131 17.57 3.46 -21.08
C PHE A 131 18.73 3.85 -21.98
N ASP A 132 19.69 4.60 -21.43
CA ASP A 132 20.85 5.12 -22.18
C ASP A 132 22.05 4.13 -22.17
N SER A 133 22.00 3.08 -21.37
CA SER A 133 23.05 2.07 -21.25
C SER A 133 22.48 0.66 -21.22
N GLU A 134 23.29 -0.30 -21.64
CA GLU A 134 23.01 -1.71 -21.50
C GLU A 134 23.27 -2.22 -20.08
N GLY A 135 22.71 -3.38 -19.75
CA GLY A 135 22.87 -4.03 -18.45
C GLY A 135 21.56 -4.19 -17.69
N ARG A 136 21.67 -4.57 -16.44
CA ARG A 136 20.53 -4.67 -15.55
C ARG A 136 20.30 -3.34 -14.83
N HIS A 137 19.08 -2.80 -14.99
CA HIS A 137 18.64 -1.55 -14.41
C HIS A 137 17.52 -1.77 -13.40
N GLN A 138 17.49 -0.92 -12.37
CA GLN A 138 16.39 -0.85 -11.43
C GLN A 138 15.54 0.38 -11.71
N VAL A 139 14.28 0.16 -12.02
CA VAL A 139 13.28 1.23 -12.13
C VAL A 139 12.48 1.29 -10.83
N GLU A 140 12.44 2.44 -10.19
CA GLU A 140 11.57 2.72 -9.04
C GLU A 140 10.56 3.79 -9.44
N VAL A 141 9.29 3.58 -9.06
CA VAL A 141 8.28 4.63 -9.08
C VAL A 141 7.92 4.98 -7.66
N ARG A 142 7.91 6.28 -7.37
CA ARG A 142 7.57 6.80 -6.04
C ARG A 142 6.48 7.86 -6.17
N LEU A 143 5.42 7.72 -5.37
CA LEU A 143 4.41 8.75 -5.13
C LEU A 143 4.90 9.75 -4.08
N GLU A 144 4.17 10.86 -3.93
CA GLU A 144 4.37 11.78 -2.80
C GLU A 144 4.08 11.06 -1.48
N ASP A 145 4.79 11.45 -0.40
CA ASP A 145 4.63 10.85 0.90
C ASP A 145 3.24 11.12 1.48
N ASP A 146 2.64 10.08 2.03
CA ASP A 146 1.38 10.13 2.76
C ASP A 146 1.47 9.36 4.08
N ALA A 147 0.36 8.83 4.60
CA ALA A 147 0.33 8.15 5.89
C ALA A 147 1.15 6.85 5.94
N LEU A 148 1.37 6.18 4.79
CA LEU A 148 2.08 4.89 4.71
C LEU A 148 3.10 4.90 3.56
N ARG A 149 4.30 5.36 3.85
CA ARG A 149 5.38 5.53 2.86
C ARG A 149 5.80 4.25 2.15
N GLU A 150 5.60 3.10 2.79
CA GLU A 150 6.03 1.79 2.31
C GLU A 150 5.27 1.36 1.05
N ASP A 151 4.00 1.75 0.91
CA ASP A 151 3.18 1.42 -0.24
C ASP A 151 3.21 2.49 -1.36
N ASN A 152 3.91 3.61 -1.11
CA ASN A 152 4.14 4.69 -2.06
C ASN A 152 5.27 4.42 -3.06
N ARG A 153 5.92 3.27 -3.02
CA ARG A 153 7.03 2.92 -3.92
C ARG A 153 6.95 1.49 -4.40
N ARG A 154 7.34 1.29 -5.66
CA ARG A 154 7.49 -0.05 -6.28
C ARG A 154 8.70 -0.05 -7.19
N PHE A 155 9.23 -1.26 -7.39
CA PHE A 155 10.45 -1.50 -8.14
C PHE A 155 10.22 -2.54 -9.22
N LEU A 156 10.95 -2.39 -10.35
CA LEU A 156 11.13 -3.41 -11.38
C LEU A 156 12.61 -3.50 -11.71
N ALA A 157 13.08 -4.71 -12.00
CA ALA A 157 14.37 -4.94 -12.62
C ALA A 157 14.16 -5.17 -14.12
N VAL A 158 14.94 -4.49 -14.95
CA VAL A 158 14.85 -4.54 -16.42
C VAL A 158 16.22 -4.88 -16.98
N ASP A 159 16.28 -5.85 -17.88
CA ASP A 159 17.51 -6.21 -18.60
C ASP A 159 17.53 -5.46 -19.93
N VAL A 160 18.51 -4.56 -20.09
CA VAL A 160 18.70 -3.74 -21.30
C VAL A 160 19.82 -4.34 -22.14
N THR A 161 19.52 -4.63 -23.39
CA THR A 161 20.48 -5.17 -24.34
C THR A 161 20.88 -4.14 -25.38
N GLU A 162 22.04 -4.33 -26.00
CA GLU A 162 22.48 -3.50 -27.09
C GLU A 162 21.44 -3.47 -28.22
N HIS A 163 21.21 -2.30 -28.80
CA HIS A 163 20.36 -2.16 -29.98
C HIS A 163 21.08 -2.72 -31.20
N ARG A 164 20.60 -3.86 -31.73
CA ARG A 164 21.10 -4.44 -32.97
C ARG A 164 20.11 -4.22 -34.09
N MET A 165 20.53 -3.48 -35.11
CA MET A 165 19.76 -3.37 -36.35
C MET A 165 20.01 -4.62 -37.18
N ILE A 166 18.95 -5.40 -37.46
CA ILE A 166 18.99 -6.48 -38.44
C ILE A 166 18.46 -5.90 -39.75
N LEU A 167 19.32 -5.74 -40.75
CA LEU A 167 18.88 -5.45 -42.10
C LEU A 167 18.44 -6.79 -42.74
N ILE A 168 17.15 -6.85 -43.09
CA ILE A 168 16.58 -7.98 -43.86
C ILE A 168 16.52 -7.56 -45.31
#